data_84b11191ccc9e327f873c0b921748f4b
#
_entry.id   84b11191ccc9e327f873c0b921748f4b
#
_cell.length_a   1.000
_cell.length_b   1.000
_cell.length_c   1.000
_cell.angle_alpha   90.00
_cell.angle_beta   90.00
_cell.angle_gamma   90.00
#
_symmetry.space_group_name_H-M   'P 1'
#
loop_
_entity.id
_entity.type
_entity.pdbx_description
1 polymer ?
#
loop_
_entity_poly.entity_id
_entity_poly.type
_entity_poly.pdbx_seq_one_letter_code
_entity_poly.pdbx_strand_id
1 'polypeptide(L)'
;MTDRYTEDFDNMDWTHNIRIIVRMALLCLILTGCSVSYKFNGASIDYTKTKTIQIAEFPIRSSYVWGPMGPLFNNELKDKFNAQTRLIQVRRNGDLKLEGEITRYEQRNKSVSAEGYSAMTELSMTVNVRFTNNKNHGEDFEERFTATQSYESTLSLNAVQEELVGKMVTDICDQIFNRTVANW
;
A
#
# COMPACT_ATOMS: atom_id res chain seq x y z
N MET A 1 1.23 -84.41 10.11
CA MET A 1 1.84 -83.73 8.96
C MET A 1 0.98 -82.54 8.59
N THR A 2 0.68 -81.62 9.56
CA THR A 2 -0.30 -80.54 9.41
C THR A 2 0.00 -79.30 10.25
N ASP A 3 1.24 -79.07 10.74
CA ASP A 3 1.51 -77.96 11.65
C ASP A 3 2.55 -76.93 11.16
N ARG A 4 2.80 -76.88 9.83
CA ARG A 4 3.83 -75.99 9.31
C ARG A 4 3.30 -74.86 8.39
N TYR A 5 1.99 -74.77 8.16
CA TYR A 5 1.39 -73.76 7.21
C TYR A 5 0.68 -72.60 7.88
N THR A 6 0.54 -72.58 9.19
CA THR A 6 -0.19 -71.54 9.90
C THR A 6 0.71 -70.45 10.46
N GLU A 7 2.04 -70.66 10.61
CA GLU A 7 2.94 -69.64 11.15
C GLU A 7 3.45 -68.59 10.14
N ASP A 8 3.41 -68.88 8.84
CA ASP A 8 3.91 -67.95 7.82
C ASP A 8 2.92 -66.90 7.42
N PHE A 9 1.64 -67.02 7.66
CA PHE A 9 0.63 -66.02 7.31
C PHE A 9 0.55 -64.89 8.30
N ASP A 10 0.75 -65.08 9.58
CA ASP A 10 0.68 -64.01 10.58
C ASP A 10 1.90 -63.11 10.58
N ASN A 11 3.07 -63.59 10.15
CA ASN A 11 4.29 -62.76 10.12
C ASN A 11 4.36 -61.83 8.88
N MET A 12 3.70 -62.21 7.78
CA MET A 12 3.76 -61.41 6.54
C MET A 12 2.85 -60.18 6.60
N ASP A 13 1.70 -60.30 7.25
CA ASP A 13 0.78 -59.16 7.42
C ASP A 13 1.29 -58.14 8.47
N TRP A 14 1.95 -58.62 9.52
CA TRP A 14 2.47 -57.72 10.55
C TRP A 14 3.62 -56.84 10.06
N THR A 15 4.55 -57.39 9.30
CA THR A 15 5.68 -56.65 8.71
C THR A 15 5.22 -55.67 7.63
N HIS A 16 4.18 -56.01 6.87
CA HIS A 16 3.58 -55.14 5.88
C HIS A 16 2.87 -53.94 6.54
N ASN A 17 2.10 -54.17 7.56
CA ASN A 17 1.41 -53.16 8.32
C ASN A 17 2.38 -52.20 9.05
N ILE A 18 3.45 -52.73 9.64
CA ILE A 18 4.52 -51.91 10.24
C ILE A 18 5.19 -51.02 9.20
N ARG A 19 5.48 -51.52 8.01
CA ARG A 19 6.07 -50.69 6.92
C ARG A 19 5.14 -49.56 6.46
N ILE A 20 3.83 -49.84 6.43
CA ILE A 20 2.82 -48.81 6.09
C ILE A 20 2.75 -47.76 7.20
N ILE A 21 2.70 -48.15 8.46
CA ILE A 21 2.67 -47.27 9.62
C ILE A 21 3.93 -46.37 9.67
N VAL A 22 5.11 -46.97 9.46
CA VAL A 22 6.38 -46.21 9.42
C VAL A 22 6.41 -45.22 8.26
N ARG A 23 5.93 -45.62 7.08
CA ARG A 23 5.83 -44.66 5.92
C ARG A 23 4.84 -43.57 6.17
N MET A 24 3.69 -43.83 6.77
CA MET A 24 2.72 -42.81 7.15
C MET A 24 3.27 -41.88 8.24
N ALA A 25 3.95 -42.40 9.25
CA ALA A 25 4.62 -41.58 10.28
C ALA A 25 5.72 -40.71 9.68
N LEU A 26 6.51 -41.23 8.74
CA LEU A 26 7.54 -40.47 8.02
C LEU A 26 6.93 -39.37 7.14
N LEU A 27 5.78 -39.65 6.50
CA LEU A 27 5.03 -38.65 5.70
C LEU A 27 4.45 -37.56 6.57
N CYS A 28 3.94 -37.87 7.76
CA CYS A 28 3.45 -36.91 8.74
C CYS A 28 4.58 -36.02 9.30
N LEU A 29 5.79 -36.52 9.47
CA LEU A 29 6.94 -35.73 9.91
C LEU A 29 7.38 -34.68 8.88
N ILE A 30 7.17 -34.93 7.58
CA ILE A 30 7.51 -34.00 6.50
C ILE A 30 6.51 -32.85 6.43
N LEU A 31 5.27 -33.05 6.87
CA LEU A 31 4.19 -32.04 6.84
C LEU A 31 4.25 -31.03 8.00
N THR A 32 5.03 -31.28 9.05
CA THR A 32 5.14 -30.36 10.21
C THR A 32 6.22 -29.29 10.06
N GLY A 33 6.91 -29.20 8.91
CA GLY A 33 8.10 -28.38 8.71
C GLY A 33 7.90 -26.99 8.14
N CYS A 34 6.69 -26.50 7.87
CA CYS A 34 6.48 -25.16 7.31
C CYS A 34 5.69 -24.25 8.26
N SER A 35 6.27 -23.93 9.39
CA SER A 35 5.92 -22.72 10.12
C SER A 35 6.59 -21.52 9.39
N VAL A 36 5.97 -21.03 8.32
CA VAL A 36 6.36 -19.74 7.73
C VAL A 36 5.91 -18.65 8.70
N SER A 37 6.83 -18.28 9.59
CA SER A 37 6.67 -17.07 10.40
C SER A 37 6.85 -15.88 9.47
N TYR A 38 5.77 -15.37 8.90
CA TYR A 38 5.73 -14.02 8.35
C TYR A 38 5.90 -13.05 9.53
N LYS A 39 7.13 -12.66 9.81
CA LYS A 39 7.37 -11.41 10.50
C LYS A 39 6.95 -10.32 9.52
N PHE A 40 5.72 -9.87 9.63
CA PHE A 40 5.34 -8.56 9.14
C PHE A 40 6.17 -7.55 9.91
N ASN A 41 7.31 -7.16 9.38
CA ASN A 41 8.01 -5.94 9.77
C ASN A 41 7.26 -4.73 9.18
N GLY A 42 5.93 -4.77 9.18
CA GLY A 42 5.13 -3.59 9.01
C GLY A 42 5.37 -2.74 10.24
N ALA A 43 5.97 -1.58 10.07
CA ALA A 43 6.03 -0.57 11.10
C ALA A 43 4.60 -0.09 11.38
N SER A 44 3.81 -0.92 12.03
CA SER A 44 2.57 -0.52 12.66
C SER A 44 2.93 0.54 13.67
N ILE A 45 2.27 1.70 13.61
CA ILE A 45 2.47 2.78 14.57
C ILE A 45 2.44 2.18 15.97
N ASP A 46 3.51 2.40 16.74
CA ASP A 46 3.50 2.09 18.18
C ASP A 46 2.65 3.14 18.90
N TYR A 47 1.35 2.89 19.01
CA TYR A 47 0.40 3.78 19.67
C TYR A 47 0.67 3.98 21.18
N THR A 48 1.61 3.25 21.76
CA THR A 48 2.06 3.51 23.15
C THR A 48 2.96 4.74 23.20
N LYS A 49 3.73 5.00 22.14
CA LYS A 49 4.71 6.09 22.02
C LYS A 49 4.23 7.23 21.13
N THR A 50 3.46 6.91 20.08
CA THR A 50 3.02 7.85 19.04
C THR A 50 1.50 7.96 19.07
N LYS A 51 0.99 9.09 19.50
CA LYS A 51 -0.45 9.32 19.74
C LYS A 51 -1.03 10.44 18.87
N THR A 52 -0.19 11.33 18.39
CA THR A 52 -0.61 12.56 17.71
C THR A 52 0.05 12.72 16.35
N ILE A 53 -0.69 13.33 15.42
CA ILE A 53 -0.17 13.72 14.12
C ILE A 53 -0.52 15.17 13.82
N GLN A 54 0.46 15.92 13.32
CA GLN A 54 0.28 17.24 12.75
C GLN A 54 0.32 17.13 11.23
N ILE A 55 -0.78 17.43 10.55
CA ILE A 55 -0.85 17.54 9.09
C ILE A 55 -0.95 19.01 8.75
N ALA A 56 0.10 19.56 8.13
CA ALA A 56 0.10 20.95 7.65
C ALA A 56 -0.76 21.08 6.40
N GLU A 57 -1.15 22.31 6.07
CA GLU A 57 -1.77 22.60 4.78
C GLU A 57 -0.72 22.47 3.65
N PHE A 58 -1.11 21.81 2.56
CA PHE A 58 -0.29 21.62 1.36
C PHE A 58 -0.66 22.71 0.33
N PRO A 59 0.14 23.76 0.19
CA PRO A 59 -0.12 24.81 -0.79
C PRO A 59 0.13 24.31 -2.21
N ILE A 60 -0.58 24.89 -3.18
CA ILE A 60 -0.33 24.67 -4.59
C ILE A 60 0.81 25.58 -5.04
N ARG A 61 1.89 24.98 -5.58
CA ARG A 61 3.07 25.66 -6.14
C ARG A 61 3.27 25.35 -7.62
N SER A 62 2.34 24.61 -8.23
CA SER A 62 2.37 24.34 -9.68
C SER A 62 2.08 25.58 -10.50
N SER A 63 2.60 25.62 -11.73
CA SER A 63 2.38 26.75 -12.66
C SER A 63 0.92 26.90 -13.08
N TYR A 64 0.19 25.78 -13.19
CA TYR A 64 -1.25 25.78 -13.41
C TYR A 64 -1.97 25.46 -12.10
N VAL A 65 -3.01 26.22 -11.81
CA VAL A 65 -3.77 26.11 -10.55
C VAL A 65 -5.24 25.88 -10.87
N TRP A 66 -5.78 24.77 -10.36
CA TRP A 66 -7.22 24.57 -10.28
C TRP A 66 -7.64 24.79 -8.81
N GLY A 67 -8.43 25.85 -8.57
CA GLY A 67 -8.74 26.33 -7.21
C GLY A 67 -9.23 25.24 -6.23
N PRO A 68 -10.17 24.35 -6.61
CA PRO A 68 -10.68 23.32 -5.73
C PRO A 68 -9.65 22.23 -5.33
N MET A 69 -8.54 22.07 -6.05
CA MET A 69 -7.55 21.02 -5.83
C MET A 69 -6.92 21.06 -4.43
N GLY A 70 -6.59 22.26 -3.93
CA GLY A 70 -5.97 22.42 -2.62
C GLY A 70 -6.87 21.93 -1.48
N PRO A 71 -8.07 22.49 -1.32
CA PRO A 71 -9.02 22.00 -0.32
C PRO A 71 -9.34 20.50 -0.46
N LEU A 72 -9.54 20.01 -1.70
CA LEU A 72 -9.83 18.61 -1.96
C LEU A 72 -8.69 17.71 -1.44
N PHE A 73 -7.44 18.02 -1.79
CA PHE A 73 -6.27 17.25 -1.33
C PHE A 73 -6.10 17.29 0.19
N ASN A 74 -6.16 18.50 0.78
CA ASN A 74 -5.96 18.66 2.22
C ASN A 74 -7.03 17.95 3.06
N ASN A 75 -8.28 17.98 2.62
CA ASN A 75 -9.37 17.30 3.30
C ASN A 75 -9.22 15.78 3.17
N GLU A 76 -9.01 15.25 1.96
CA GLU A 76 -8.83 13.81 1.72
C GLU A 76 -7.69 13.24 2.56
N LEU A 77 -6.54 13.94 2.60
CA LEU A 77 -5.40 13.49 3.39
C LEU A 77 -5.73 13.42 4.89
N LYS A 78 -6.35 14.47 5.44
CA LYS A 78 -6.76 14.52 6.85
C LYS A 78 -7.80 13.45 7.19
N ASP A 79 -8.80 13.29 6.32
CA ASP A 79 -9.88 12.31 6.51
C ASP A 79 -9.34 10.87 6.46
N LYS A 80 -8.39 10.58 5.56
CA LYS A 80 -7.75 9.28 5.49
C LYS A 80 -7.02 8.92 6.78
N PHE A 81 -6.22 9.82 7.33
CA PHE A 81 -5.53 9.58 8.62
C PHE A 81 -6.52 9.43 9.78
N ASN A 82 -7.59 10.22 9.82
CA ASN A 82 -8.65 10.11 10.83
C ASN A 82 -9.39 8.77 10.76
N ALA A 83 -9.70 8.32 9.53
CA ALA A 83 -10.50 7.10 9.33
C ALA A 83 -9.68 5.81 9.58
N GLN A 84 -8.38 5.82 9.25
CA GLN A 84 -7.57 4.62 9.20
C GLN A 84 -6.53 4.52 10.33
N THR A 85 -6.42 5.51 11.22
CA THR A 85 -5.51 5.48 12.37
C THR A 85 -6.23 5.85 13.66
N ARG A 86 -5.56 5.59 14.79
CA ARG A 86 -5.97 6.08 16.11
C ARG A 86 -5.25 7.36 16.51
N LEU A 87 -4.54 8.01 15.57
CA LEU A 87 -3.80 9.22 15.83
C LEU A 87 -4.76 10.40 16.01
N ILE A 88 -4.50 11.20 17.04
CA ILE A 88 -5.23 12.45 17.26
C ILE A 88 -4.58 13.54 16.42
N GLN A 89 -5.34 14.16 15.53
CA GLN A 89 -4.83 15.30 14.77
C GLN A 89 -4.68 16.53 15.65
N VAL A 90 -3.50 17.13 15.61
CA VAL A 90 -3.16 18.34 16.37
C VAL A 90 -2.62 19.44 15.45
N ARG A 91 -2.79 20.70 15.84
CA ARG A 91 -2.33 21.82 15.04
C ARG A 91 -0.82 22.08 15.14
N ARG A 92 -0.20 21.70 16.25
CA ARG A 92 1.22 21.92 16.56
C ARG A 92 1.77 20.78 17.44
N ASN A 93 3.07 20.56 17.35
CA ASN A 93 3.82 19.64 18.21
C ASN A 93 3.26 18.21 18.19
N GLY A 94 2.86 17.72 17.02
CA GLY A 94 2.50 16.31 16.85
C GLY A 94 3.70 15.39 17.04
N ASP A 95 3.46 14.17 17.52
CA ASP A 95 4.48 13.12 17.55
C ASP A 95 4.96 12.79 16.13
N LEU A 96 4.02 12.76 15.19
CA LEU A 96 4.28 12.72 13.74
C LEU A 96 3.96 14.08 13.13
N LYS A 97 4.74 14.48 12.13
CA LYS A 97 4.50 15.69 11.36
C LYS A 97 4.53 15.36 9.86
N LEU A 98 3.51 15.82 9.16
CA LEU A 98 3.38 15.70 7.71
C LEU A 98 3.19 17.08 7.12
N GLU A 99 4.09 17.46 6.22
CA GLU A 99 4.07 18.75 5.53
C GLU A 99 4.53 18.58 4.09
N GLY A 100 4.18 19.51 3.22
CA GLY A 100 4.56 19.43 1.82
C GLY A 100 3.85 20.45 0.95
N GLU A 101 3.93 20.24 -0.36
CA GLU A 101 3.35 21.12 -1.35
C GLU A 101 3.00 20.37 -2.64
N ILE A 102 1.98 20.85 -3.36
CA ILE A 102 1.62 20.35 -4.68
C ILE A 102 2.52 21.07 -5.69
N THR A 103 3.55 20.39 -6.19
CA THR A 103 4.62 20.98 -7.02
C THR A 103 4.31 20.98 -8.50
N ARG A 104 3.47 20.05 -8.96
CA ARG A 104 3.15 19.89 -10.39
C ARG A 104 1.68 19.55 -10.59
N TYR A 105 1.10 20.20 -11.58
CA TYR A 105 -0.20 19.87 -12.14
C TYR A 105 -0.17 20.29 -13.61
N GLU A 106 -0.17 19.32 -14.51
CA GLU A 106 0.05 19.58 -15.94
C GLU A 106 -0.62 18.54 -16.82
N GLN A 107 -0.86 18.95 -18.08
CA GLN A 107 -1.33 18.07 -19.16
C GLN A 107 -0.21 17.75 -20.13
N ARG A 108 -0.18 16.53 -20.65
CA ARG A 108 0.71 16.11 -21.73
C ARG A 108 -0.05 15.26 -22.75
N ASN A 109 0.34 15.37 -24.01
CA ASN A 109 -0.12 14.44 -25.02
C ASN A 109 0.53 13.06 -24.77
N LYS A 110 -0.30 12.02 -24.63
CA LYS A 110 0.15 10.66 -24.32
C LYS A 110 0.35 9.80 -25.54
N SER A 111 -0.53 9.93 -26.53
CA SER A 111 -0.49 9.16 -27.76
C SER A 111 -0.95 10.01 -28.94
N VAL A 112 -0.45 9.67 -30.14
CA VAL A 112 -0.84 10.31 -31.39
C VAL A 112 -1.52 9.24 -32.24
N SER A 113 -2.65 9.56 -32.86
CA SER A 113 -3.33 8.66 -33.80
C SER A 113 -2.51 8.46 -35.05
N ALA A 114 -2.88 7.49 -35.90
CA ALA A 114 -2.23 7.26 -37.19
C ALA A 114 -2.29 8.48 -38.11
N GLU A 115 -3.31 9.34 -37.92
CA GLU A 115 -3.52 10.59 -38.67
C GLU A 115 -2.76 11.79 -38.05
N GLY A 116 -1.93 11.57 -37.00
CA GLY A 116 -1.09 12.61 -36.39
C GLY A 116 -1.77 13.46 -35.32
N TYR A 117 -3.02 13.14 -34.91
CA TYR A 117 -3.71 13.84 -33.83
C TYR A 117 -3.49 13.16 -32.48
N SER A 118 -3.45 13.95 -31.41
CA SER A 118 -3.42 13.38 -30.06
C SER A 118 -4.71 12.63 -29.77
N ALA A 119 -4.63 11.31 -29.54
CA ALA A 119 -5.78 10.48 -29.22
C ALA A 119 -6.08 10.50 -27.71
N MET A 120 -5.03 10.62 -26.88
CA MET A 120 -5.11 10.62 -25.43
C MET A 120 -4.29 11.76 -24.84
N THR A 121 -4.86 12.42 -23.84
CA THR A 121 -4.18 13.39 -23.01
C THR A 121 -3.99 12.79 -21.62
N GLU A 122 -2.82 13.00 -21.03
CA GLU A 122 -2.50 12.61 -19.66
C GLU A 122 -2.49 13.85 -18.78
N LEU A 123 -3.20 13.79 -17.68
CA LEU A 123 -3.16 14.75 -16.59
C LEU A 123 -2.27 14.18 -15.48
N SER A 124 -1.33 14.96 -14.98
CA SER A 124 -0.37 14.54 -13.95
C SER A 124 -0.38 15.50 -12.78
N MET A 125 -0.35 14.95 -11.56
CA MET A 125 -0.19 15.70 -10.32
C MET A 125 0.98 15.12 -9.53
N THR A 126 1.85 16.01 -8.99
CA THR A 126 2.97 15.63 -8.13
C THR A 126 2.94 16.44 -6.85
N VAL A 127 3.10 15.74 -5.72
CA VAL A 127 3.18 16.33 -4.38
C VAL A 127 4.53 15.99 -3.78
N ASN A 128 5.24 16.99 -3.29
CA ASN A 128 6.45 16.80 -2.47
C ASN A 128 6.02 16.72 -1.01
N VAL A 129 6.46 15.70 -0.30
CA VAL A 129 6.06 15.41 1.07
C VAL A 129 7.28 15.26 1.94
N ARG A 130 7.28 15.93 3.09
CA ARG A 130 8.23 15.73 4.17
C ARG A 130 7.50 15.13 5.37
N PHE A 131 7.95 13.98 5.80
CA PHE A 131 7.48 13.30 7.00
C PHE A 131 8.56 13.36 8.08
N THR A 132 8.15 13.69 9.30
CA THR A 132 9.03 13.71 10.47
C THR A 132 8.39 12.91 11.60
N ASN A 133 9.10 11.93 12.12
CA ASN A 133 8.73 11.21 13.32
C ASN A 133 9.56 11.72 14.51
N ASN A 134 8.96 12.58 15.34
CA ASN A 134 9.61 13.16 16.53
C ASN A 134 9.96 12.13 17.62
N LYS A 135 9.51 10.88 17.49
CA LYS A 135 9.84 9.78 18.40
C LYS A 135 10.97 8.90 17.84
N ASN A 136 11.15 8.88 16.51
CA ASN A 136 12.16 8.08 15.83
C ASN A 136 12.57 8.73 14.52
N HIS A 137 13.55 9.61 14.56
CA HIS A 137 14.07 10.33 13.37
C HIS A 137 14.67 9.42 12.28
N GLY A 138 14.90 8.14 12.58
CA GLY A 138 15.31 7.16 11.58
C GLY A 138 14.21 6.84 10.55
N GLU A 139 12.97 7.27 10.79
CA GLU A 139 11.83 7.10 9.88
C GLU A 139 11.53 8.37 9.07
N ASP A 140 12.25 9.47 9.30
CA ASP A 140 12.07 10.73 8.57
C ASP A 140 12.37 10.53 7.07
N PHE A 141 11.57 11.15 6.22
CA PHE A 141 11.83 11.15 4.77
C PHE A 141 11.31 12.42 4.09
N GLU A 142 11.84 12.66 2.91
CA GLU A 142 11.30 13.62 1.95
C GLU A 142 11.19 12.92 0.59
N GLU A 143 9.97 12.87 0.03
CA GLU A 143 9.68 12.07 -1.15
C GLU A 143 8.61 12.74 -2.01
N ARG A 144 8.63 12.43 -3.33
CA ARG A 144 7.65 12.90 -4.30
C ARG A 144 6.69 11.78 -4.65
N PHE A 145 5.41 12.08 -4.54
CA PHE A 145 4.32 11.19 -4.92
C PHE A 145 3.66 11.74 -6.17
N THR A 146 3.41 10.88 -7.15
CA THR A 146 2.84 11.28 -8.44
C THR A 146 1.71 10.35 -8.82
N ALA A 147 0.60 10.94 -9.26
CA ALA A 147 -0.50 10.22 -9.90
C ALA A 147 -0.79 10.81 -11.28
N THR A 148 -1.25 9.95 -12.17
CA THR A 148 -1.63 10.32 -13.53
C THR A 148 -2.97 9.73 -13.91
N GLN A 149 -3.76 10.48 -14.68
CA GLN A 149 -5.00 10.01 -15.28
C GLN A 149 -5.02 10.37 -16.76
N SER A 150 -5.55 9.49 -17.59
CA SER A 150 -5.65 9.72 -19.02
C SER A 150 -7.10 9.90 -19.44
N TYR A 151 -7.35 10.77 -20.41
CA TYR A 151 -8.67 11.01 -20.97
C TYR A 151 -8.56 11.26 -22.48
N GLU A 152 -9.68 11.11 -23.19
CA GLU A 152 -9.73 11.34 -24.63
C GLU A 152 -9.48 12.82 -24.95
N SER A 153 -8.57 13.10 -25.90
CA SER A 153 -8.20 14.46 -26.29
C SER A 153 -9.35 15.25 -26.95
N THR A 154 -10.43 14.58 -27.31
CA THR A 154 -11.68 15.19 -27.80
C THR A 154 -12.48 15.88 -26.71
N LEU A 155 -12.26 15.50 -25.44
CA LEU A 155 -12.92 16.10 -24.28
C LEU A 155 -12.17 17.36 -23.81
N SER A 156 -12.90 18.36 -23.34
CA SER A 156 -12.27 19.49 -22.68
C SER A 156 -11.84 19.11 -21.28
N LEU A 157 -10.70 19.62 -20.81
CA LEU A 157 -10.24 19.38 -19.43
C LEU A 157 -11.31 19.75 -18.40
N ASN A 158 -11.99 20.89 -18.59
CA ASN A 158 -13.02 21.35 -17.65
C ASN A 158 -14.16 20.33 -17.45
N ALA A 159 -14.46 19.53 -18.46
CA ALA A 159 -15.55 18.53 -18.37
C ALA A 159 -15.17 17.32 -17.50
N VAL A 160 -13.88 17.00 -17.40
CA VAL A 160 -13.37 15.77 -16.74
C VAL A 160 -12.47 16.06 -15.54
N GLN A 161 -12.08 17.32 -15.35
CA GLN A 161 -11.06 17.74 -14.38
C GLN A 161 -11.39 17.34 -12.95
N GLU A 162 -12.62 17.57 -12.51
CA GLU A 162 -13.03 17.26 -11.13
C GLU A 162 -12.90 15.76 -10.82
N GLU A 163 -13.41 14.92 -11.71
CA GLU A 163 -13.32 13.46 -11.58
C GLU A 163 -11.87 12.99 -11.59
N LEU A 164 -11.07 13.45 -12.56
CA LEU A 164 -9.68 13.02 -12.71
C LEU A 164 -8.81 13.47 -11.55
N VAL A 165 -8.98 14.72 -11.09
CA VAL A 165 -8.26 15.24 -9.92
C VAL A 165 -8.67 14.49 -8.66
N GLY A 166 -9.96 14.18 -8.49
CA GLY A 166 -10.43 13.36 -7.37
C GLY A 166 -9.70 12.01 -7.32
N LYS A 167 -9.62 11.29 -8.44
CA LYS A 167 -8.89 10.02 -8.53
C LYS A 167 -7.40 10.16 -8.20
N MET A 168 -6.75 11.20 -8.73
CA MET A 168 -5.32 11.44 -8.46
C MET A 168 -5.06 11.81 -6.99
N VAL A 169 -5.94 12.60 -6.39
CA VAL A 169 -5.86 12.97 -4.97
C VAL A 169 -5.96 11.72 -4.09
N THR A 170 -6.96 10.86 -4.34
CA THR A 170 -7.12 9.61 -3.59
C THR A 170 -5.88 8.74 -3.71
N ASP A 171 -5.36 8.54 -4.93
CA ASP A 171 -4.17 7.73 -5.18
C ASP A 171 -2.92 8.28 -4.46
N ILE A 172 -2.66 9.59 -4.54
CA ILE A 172 -1.52 10.21 -3.84
C ILE A 172 -1.70 10.10 -2.31
N CYS A 173 -2.90 10.34 -1.79
CA CYS A 173 -3.17 10.18 -0.36
C CYS A 173 -2.97 8.74 0.11
N ASP A 174 -3.30 7.74 -0.72
CA ASP A 174 -3.02 6.33 -0.45
C ASP A 174 -1.51 6.05 -0.40
N GLN A 175 -0.77 6.55 -1.38
CA GLN A 175 0.69 6.40 -1.43
C GLN A 175 1.35 7.04 -0.19
N ILE A 176 0.96 8.27 0.17
CA ILE A 176 1.48 8.98 1.36
C ILE A 176 1.15 8.19 2.63
N PHE A 177 -0.09 7.76 2.79
CA PHE A 177 -0.54 6.98 3.94
C PHE A 177 0.26 5.69 4.09
N ASN A 178 0.39 4.93 3.01
CA ASN A 178 1.13 3.67 3.00
C ASN A 178 2.60 3.89 3.34
N ARG A 179 3.22 4.95 2.83
CA ARG A 179 4.63 5.26 3.07
C ARG A 179 4.90 5.73 4.50
N THR A 180 3.93 6.39 5.15
CA THR A 180 4.10 6.96 6.49
C THR A 180 3.74 6.00 7.62
N VAL A 181 2.58 5.36 7.56
CA VAL A 181 2.00 4.64 8.71
C VAL A 181 1.59 3.20 8.42
N ALA A 182 1.51 2.81 7.16
CA ALA A 182 1.17 1.45 6.74
C ALA A 182 2.34 0.77 6.01
N ASN A 183 3.58 1.13 6.33
CA ASN A 183 4.78 0.61 5.69
C ASN A 183 4.90 -0.90 5.94
N TRP A 184 4.56 -1.68 4.91
CA TRP A 184 4.55 -3.15 4.88
C TRP A 184 5.89 -3.69 4.39
#